data_375926bdebc7a89ef8befc1bec5ff93d
#
_entry.id   375926bdebc7a89ef8befc1bec5ff93d
#
_cell.length_a   1.000
_cell.length_b   1.000
_cell.length_c   1.000
_cell.angle_alpha   90.00
_cell.angle_beta   90.00
_cell.angle_gamma   90.00
#
_symmetry.space_group_name_H-M   'P 1'
#
loop_
_entity.id
_entity.type
_entity.pdbx_description
1 polymer ?
#
loop_
_entity_poly.entity_id
_entity_poly.type
_entity_poly.pdbx_seq_one_letter_code
_entity_poly.pdbx_strand_id
1 'polypeptide(L)'
;MDFNNFVFPIPPPSYTKNDFKDNIIYIPKKDYSYKDKLKYNIKLTSKVATKDNKALSVKSNGKLVYHNKSSSMIQKVPSVTFTLDNKFEESKNKNFLEKNLEYIPCLFFSPENKSDMILLYFHSNYEDIGNSASLLKLICRYLSINVLAIEYPNYGIYSSKNSANAEAILSDADTVFKFINEVQNINESNIILMGRCIGSGPATYLAKTHNVMALILLSPLKSIKEAIKTLFPKLNFGKVIQSIVKERFNNMENISKVTSPILFIHGKKDTLIPPSHSLDLINKCKSPSKLVAPNTMTHNTFDYVQDVIVHIRNFLKVFTNYSINILQRKRENICDNGTNNETKGISFPLFMFKYPINNNV
;
A
#
# COMPACT_ATOMS: atom_id res chain seq x y z
N MET A 1 -6.47 8.26 29.70
CA MET A 1 -6.30 7.21 28.67
C MET A 1 -6.23 7.93 27.35
N ASP A 2 -5.13 7.82 26.60
CA ASP A 2 -5.02 8.48 25.29
C ASP A 2 -5.96 7.74 24.33
N PHE A 3 -6.97 8.45 23.81
CA PHE A 3 -7.94 7.89 22.88
C PHE A 3 -7.28 7.41 21.57
N ASN A 4 -6.13 7.97 21.20
CA ASN A 4 -5.36 7.49 20.03
C ASN A 4 -4.91 6.05 20.20
N ASN A 5 -4.45 5.62 21.39
CA ASN A 5 -4.05 4.24 21.65
C ASN A 5 -5.22 3.24 21.56
N PHE A 6 -6.46 3.74 21.75
CA PHE A 6 -7.66 2.92 21.55
C PHE A 6 -7.98 2.77 20.04
N VAL A 7 -7.83 3.86 19.29
CA VAL A 7 -8.14 3.88 17.84
C VAL A 7 -7.02 3.25 17.03
N PHE A 8 -5.76 3.46 17.42
CA PHE A 8 -4.55 2.97 16.77
C PHE A 8 -3.76 2.09 17.74
N PRO A 9 -4.28 0.91 18.09
CA PRO A 9 -3.55 -0.03 18.94
C PRO A 9 -2.36 -0.58 18.15
N ILE A 10 -1.18 -0.42 18.71
CA ILE A 10 0.08 -0.88 18.10
C ILE A 10 0.21 -2.38 18.39
N PRO A 11 0.07 -3.27 17.39
CA PRO A 11 0.32 -4.70 17.60
C PRO A 11 1.82 -4.97 17.79
N PRO A 12 2.18 -6.09 18.41
CA PRO A 12 3.56 -6.56 18.36
C PRO A 12 4.01 -6.73 16.90
N PRO A 13 5.25 -6.33 16.55
CA PRO A 13 5.75 -6.48 15.18
C PRO A 13 5.67 -7.94 14.71
N SER A 14 5.10 -8.16 13.52
CA SER A 14 4.98 -9.48 12.90
C SER A 14 6.24 -9.87 12.13
N TYR A 15 7.18 -8.95 11.94
CA TYR A 15 8.39 -9.12 11.15
C TYR A 15 9.56 -8.32 11.72
N THR A 16 10.75 -8.68 11.28
CA THR A 16 12.01 -8.00 11.59
C THR A 16 12.64 -7.42 10.31
N LYS A 17 13.65 -6.59 10.44
CA LYS A 17 14.42 -6.05 9.30
C LYS A 17 15.03 -7.15 8.42
N ASN A 18 15.27 -8.35 8.97
CA ASN A 18 15.89 -9.45 8.25
C ASN A 18 14.90 -10.25 7.39
N ASP A 19 13.60 -10.29 7.78
CA ASP A 19 12.58 -11.10 7.09
C ASP A 19 12.31 -10.61 5.66
N PHE A 20 12.47 -9.31 5.42
CA PHE A 20 12.26 -8.68 4.11
C PHE A 20 13.44 -7.79 3.69
N LYS A 21 14.68 -8.20 4.03
CA LYS A 21 15.90 -7.39 3.84
C LYS A 21 16.02 -6.74 2.47
N ASP A 22 15.67 -7.47 1.40
CA ASP A 22 15.80 -6.98 0.02
C ASP A 22 14.54 -6.23 -0.48
N ASN A 23 13.48 -6.20 0.33
CA ASN A 23 12.20 -5.59 -0.03
C ASN A 23 11.83 -4.37 0.84
N ILE A 24 12.51 -4.17 1.98
CA ILE A 24 12.28 -2.98 2.81
C ILE A 24 13.04 -1.81 2.22
N ILE A 25 12.32 -0.73 1.94
CA ILE A 25 12.87 0.56 1.58
C ILE A 25 12.50 1.60 2.63
N TYR A 26 13.36 2.60 2.81
CA TYR A 26 13.18 3.66 3.80
C TYR A 26 13.04 5.00 3.08
N ILE A 27 11.86 5.61 3.16
CA ILE A 27 11.58 6.92 2.54
C ILE A 27 11.75 7.99 3.60
N PRO A 28 12.64 9.00 3.41
CA PRO A 28 12.85 10.04 4.41
C PRO A 28 11.61 10.94 4.57
N LYS A 29 11.28 11.30 5.82
CA LYS A 29 10.24 12.28 6.17
C LYS A 29 10.74 13.69 5.89
N LYS A 30 10.70 14.11 4.65
CA LYS A 30 11.15 15.45 4.25
C LYS A 30 10.31 15.95 3.09
N ASP A 31 9.98 17.23 3.09
CA ASP A 31 9.47 17.90 1.90
C ASP A 31 10.54 17.91 0.82
N TYR A 32 10.31 17.14 -0.26
CA TYR A 32 11.21 17.09 -1.40
C TYR A 32 11.05 18.35 -2.24
N SER A 33 11.96 19.31 -2.09
CA SER A 33 12.08 20.37 -3.07
C SER A 33 12.85 19.87 -4.30
N TYR A 34 12.57 20.44 -5.48
CA TYR A 34 13.29 20.13 -6.72
C TYR A 34 14.83 20.25 -6.57
N LYS A 35 15.32 21.13 -5.67
CA LYS A 35 16.74 21.27 -5.35
C LYS A 35 17.32 20.10 -4.58
N ASP A 36 16.50 19.36 -3.83
CA ASP A 36 16.94 18.18 -3.10
C ASP A 36 17.08 16.94 -4.01
N LYS A 37 16.37 16.91 -5.16
CA LYS A 37 16.55 15.86 -6.20
C LYS A 37 17.99 15.77 -6.72
N LEU A 38 18.66 16.91 -6.85
CA LEU A 38 20.05 17.00 -7.31
C LEU A 38 21.07 16.64 -6.23
N LYS A 39 20.71 16.77 -4.95
CA LYS A 39 21.59 16.51 -3.81
C LYS A 39 21.61 15.03 -3.40
N TYR A 40 20.48 14.36 -3.57
CA TYR A 40 20.40 12.91 -3.40
C TYR A 40 20.58 12.28 -4.77
N ASN A 41 21.83 11.93 -5.14
CA ASN A 41 22.12 11.10 -6.30
C ASN A 41 21.51 9.71 -6.10
N ILE A 42 20.19 9.60 -6.25
CA ILE A 42 19.50 8.32 -6.36
C ILE A 42 19.80 7.81 -7.77
N LYS A 43 20.94 7.14 -7.93
CA LYS A 43 21.28 6.46 -9.17
C LYS A 43 20.35 5.28 -9.33
N LEU A 44 19.39 5.43 -10.23
CA LEU A 44 18.63 4.31 -10.77
C LEU A 44 19.61 3.44 -11.59
N THR A 45 20.16 2.39 -10.98
CA THR A 45 20.97 1.41 -11.71
C THR A 45 20.05 0.30 -12.17
N SER A 46 19.82 0.23 -13.50
CA SER A 46 19.20 -0.94 -14.11
C SER A 46 20.20 -2.10 -14.10
N LYS A 47 20.06 -3.08 -13.22
CA LYS A 47 20.74 -4.37 -13.37
C LYS A 47 19.98 -5.19 -14.41
N VAL A 48 20.54 -5.28 -15.60
CA VAL A 48 20.16 -6.31 -16.58
C VAL A 48 20.82 -7.60 -16.13
N ALA A 49 20.04 -8.53 -15.59
CA ALA A 49 20.52 -9.90 -15.40
C ALA A 49 20.66 -10.55 -16.77
N THR A 50 21.87 -10.55 -17.32
CA THR A 50 22.24 -11.44 -18.43
C THR A 50 22.63 -12.77 -17.82
N LYS A 51 22.25 -13.88 -18.46
CA LYS A 51 22.60 -15.25 -18.07
C LYS A 51 24.11 -15.53 -18.07
N ASP A 52 24.94 -14.56 -18.47
CA ASP A 52 26.37 -14.63 -18.45
C ASP A 52 26.93 -13.58 -17.48
N ASN A 53 27.63 -14.09 -16.47
CA ASN A 53 28.26 -13.36 -15.35
C ASN A 53 29.35 -12.34 -15.82
N LYS A 54 28.96 -11.23 -16.48
CA LYS A 54 29.86 -10.09 -16.68
C LYS A 54 29.13 -8.79 -16.33
N ALA A 55 29.54 -8.20 -15.21
CA ALA A 55 29.07 -6.91 -14.74
C ALA A 55 29.48 -5.79 -15.70
N LEU A 56 28.51 -4.98 -16.17
CA LEU A 56 28.74 -3.73 -16.88
C LEU A 56 28.83 -2.58 -15.87
N SER A 57 29.97 -1.91 -15.82
CA SER A 57 30.15 -0.69 -15.03
C SER A 57 29.88 0.55 -15.88
N VAL A 58 29.14 1.51 -15.34
CA VAL A 58 28.91 2.82 -15.97
C VAL A 58 29.95 3.79 -15.41
N LYS A 59 30.74 4.42 -16.30
CA LYS A 59 31.66 5.50 -15.93
C LYS A 59 30.94 6.83 -15.84
N SER A 60 31.47 7.74 -15.03
CA SER A 60 30.89 8.99 -14.49
C SER A 60 30.43 10.06 -15.51
N ASN A 61 30.48 9.81 -16.81
CA ASN A 61 30.22 10.82 -17.85
C ASN A 61 29.06 10.46 -18.80
N GLY A 62 28.14 9.57 -18.41
CA GLY A 62 26.90 9.35 -19.16
C GLY A 62 27.02 8.76 -20.58
N LYS A 63 28.20 8.33 -21.03
CA LYS A 63 28.37 7.68 -22.34
C LYS A 63 28.46 6.16 -22.19
N LEU A 64 27.50 5.47 -22.79
CA LEU A 64 27.52 4.02 -22.99
C LEU A 64 28.50 3.67 -24.13
N VAL A 65 29.52 2.86 -23.82
CA VAL A 65 30.38 2.29 -24.82
C VAL A 65 29.96 0.84 -25.05
N TYR A 66 29.53 0.54 -26.29
CA TYR A 66 29.20 -0.82 -26.72
C TYR A 66 30.41 -1.49 -27.31
N HIS A 67 30.72 -2.70 -26.86
CA HIS A 67 31.54 -3.63 -27.65
C HIS A 67 30.63 -4.59 -28.41
N ASN A 68 30.62 -4.43 -29.74
CA ASN A 68 29.85 -5.27 -30.66
C ASN A 68 30.40 -6.69 -30.74
N LYS A 69 29.52 -7.70 -30.61
CA LYS A 69 29.50 -8.87 -31.48
C LYS A 69 28.07 -9.25 -31.80
N SER A 70 27.74 -9.05 -33.08
CA SER A 70 26.70 -9.63 -33.95
C SER A 70 25.26 -9.86 -33.44
N SER A 71 24.36 -9.10 -34.11
CA SER A 71 23.03 -9.44 -34.65
C SER A 71 21.92 -9.94 -33.72
N SER A 72 21.07 -9.02 -33.35
CA SER A 72 19.60 -8.99 -33.59
C SER A 72 19.01 -7.75 -32.92
N MET A 73 18.23 -6.96 -33.67
CA MET A 73 17.55 -5.76 -33.19
C MET A 73 16.46 -6.15 -32.18
N ILE A 74 16.67 -5.78 -30.93
CA ILE A 74 15.60 -5.67 -29.94
C ILE A 74 15.63 -4.24 -29.42
N GLN A 75 14.60 -3.47 -29.74
CA GLN A 75 14.39 -2.14 -29.17
C GLN A 75 14.24 -2.27 -27.66
N LYS A 76 15.21 -1.71 -26.90
CA LYS A 76 15.19 -1.70 -25.44
C LYS A 76 14.35 -0.53 -24.96
N VAL A 77 13.20 -0.83 -24.38
CA VAL A 77 12.45 0.11 -23.53
C VAL A 77 13.17 0.22 -22.19
N PRO A 78 13.41 1.43 -21.64
CA PRO A 78 14.07 1.57 -20.35
C PRO A 78 13.20 1.02 -19.23
N SER A 79 13.80 0.22 -18.37
CA SER A 79 13.13 -0.37 -17.21
C SER A 79 13.47 0.39 -15.95
N VAL A 80 12.47 0.68 -15.18
CA VAL A 80 12.60 1.22 -13.82
C VAL A 80 12.77 0.05 -12.85
N THR A 81 13.97 -0.10 -12.28
CA THR A 81 14.21 -1.04 -11.18
C THR A 81 14.63 -0.20 -9.99
N PHE A 82 13.89 -0.29 -8.88
CA PHE A 82 14.25 0.38 -7.65
C PHE A 82 15.40 -0.37 -6.99
N THR A 83 16.59 0.20 -7.01
CA THR A 83 17.71 -0.26 -6.18
C THR A 83 18.24 0.93 -5.40
N LEU A 84 18.09 0.89 -4.09
CA LEU A 84 18.82 1.77 -3.19
C LEU A 84 20.22 1.15 -2.99
N ASP A 85 21.23 1.71 -3.64
CA ASP A 85 22.62 1.36 -3.31
C ASP A 85 22.95 1.98 -1.93
N ASN A 86 23.01 1.12 -0.90
CA ASN A 86 23.42 1.49 0.46
C ASN A 86 24.95 1.72 0.59
N LYS A 87 25.66 2.05 -0.48
CA LYS A 87 27.07 2.46 -0.41
C LYS A 87 27.13 3.99 -0.31
N PHE A 88 26.94 4.48 0.89
CA PHE A 88 27.29 5.84 1.26
C PHE A 88 28.81 5.94 1.43
N GLU A 89 29.48 6.67 0.56
CA GLU A 89 30.85 7.15 0.84
C GLU A 89 30.81 8.20 1.96
N GLU A 90 31.56 7.95 3.01
CA GLU A 90 31.70 8.80 4.19
C GLU A 90 32.39 10.14 3.84
N SER A 91 31.64 11.23 3.84
CA SER A 91 32.21 12.57 4.04
C SER A 91 31.76 13.12 5.40
N LYS A 92 32.71 13.63 6.17
CA LYS A 92 32.55 14.05 7.57
C LYS A 92 31.48 15.10 7.87
N ASN A 93 30.89 15.75 6.87
CA ASN A 93 29.77 16.69 7.00
C ASN A 93 28.37 16.08 6.85
N LYS A 94 28.25 14.80 6.49
CA LYS A 94 27.00 14.05 6.38
C LYS A 94 26.37 13.72 7.73
N ASN A 95 27.20 13.48 8.76
CA ASN A 95 26.78 12.95 10.06
C ASN A 95 25.82 13.85 10.85
N PHE A 96 25.72 15.15 10.59
CA PHE A 96 24.85 16.04 11.35
C PHE A 96 23.42 16.12 10.79
N LEU A 97 23.26 16.06 9.46
CA LEU A 97 21.94 16.09 8.82
C LEU A 97 21.23 14.73 8.87
N GLU A 98 22.00 13.63 8.77
CA GLU A 98 21.45 12.26 8.77
C GLU A 98 20.94 11.80 10.15
N LYS A 99 21.55 12.31 11.26
CA LYS A 99 21.13 11.93 12.62
C LYS A 99 19.74 12.38 13.03
N ASN A 100 19.11 13.32 12.30
CA ASN A 100 17.81 13.89 12.65
C ASN A 100 16.70 13.58 11.64
N LEU A 101 16.98 12.83 10.57
CA LEU A 101 15.97 12.42 9.60
C LEU A 101 15.22 11.19 10.10
N GLU A 102 13.89 11.31 10.19
CA GLU A 102 13.01 10.16 10.33
C GLU A 102 12.76 9.52 8.96
N TYR A 103 12.64 8.19 8.94
CA TYR A 103 12.40 7.43 7.72
C TYR A 103 11.12 6.60 7.88
N ILE A 104 10.34 6.54 6.84
CA ILE A 104 9.13 5.73 6.74
C ILE A 104 9.52 4.38 6.14
N PRO A 105 9.45 3.27 6.89
CA PRO A 105 9.67 1.95 6.30
C PRO A 105 8.52 1.60 5.36
N CYS A 106 8.88 1.08 4.19
CA CYS A 106 7.93 0.62 3.19
C CYS A 106 8.35 -0.75 2.69
N LEU A 107 7.39 -1.64 2.41
CA LEU A 107 7.63 -2.94 1.80
C LEU A 107 7.37 -2.84 0.30
N PHE A 108 8.38 -3.16 -0.52
CA PHE A 108 8.32 -3.03 -1.96
C PHE A 108 8.47 -4.38 -2.67
N PHE A 109 7.56 -4.67 -3.58
CA PHE A 109 7.62 -5.81 -4.50
C PHE A 109 7.56 -5.33 -5.94
N SER A 110 8.42 -5.88 -6.78
CA SER A 110 8.45 -5.64 -8.23
C SER A 110 8.20 -6.95 -8.99
N PRO A 111 7.38 -6.93 -10.05
CA PRO A 111 7.15 -8.10 -10.88
C PRO A 111 8.40 -8.44 -11.71
N GLU A 112 8.50 -9.70 -12.18
CA GLU A 112 9.59 -10.14 -13.07
C GLU A 112 9.66 -9.30 -14.36
N ASN A 113 8.48 -8.99 -14.93
CA ASN A 113 8.39 -8.10 -16.07
C ASN A 113 8.17 -6.68 -15.57
N LYS A 114 8.91 -5.74 -16.15
CA LYS A 114 8.86 -4.33 -15.77
C LYS A 114 7.48 -3.76 -15.94
N SER A 115 7.05 -2.97 -14.95
CA SER A 115 5.79 -2.27 -14.96
C SER A 115 6.00 -0.79 -14.63
N ASP A 116 5.33 0.08 -15.36
CA ASP A 116 5.26 1.52 -15.05
C ASP A 116 4.16 1.82 -14.02
N MET A 117 3.36 0.81 -13.66
CA MET A 117 2.28 0.94 -12.69
C MET A 117 2.75 0.57 -11.29
N ILE A 118 2.22 1.26 -10.30
CA ILE A 118 2.48 0.98 -8.89
C ILE A 118 1.19 1.04 -8.07
N LEU A 119 1.02 0.07 -7.17
CA LEU A 119 -0.02 0.07 -6.16
C LEU A 119 0.57 0.50 -4.83
N LEU A 120 0.05 1.61 -4.26
CA LEU A 120 0.36 2.06 -2.91
C LEU A 120 -0.70 1.52 -1.96
N TYR A 121 -0.24 0.70 -1.00
CA TYR A 121 -1.10 -0.02 -0.06
C TYR A 121 -1.04 0.54 1.35
N PHE A 122 -2.22 0.66 1.97
CA PHE A 122 -2.44 1.07 3.34
C PHE A 122 -3.11 -0.09 4.11
N HIS A 123 -2.41 -0.60 5.12
CA HIS A 123 -2.82 -1.79 5.86
C HIS A 123 -3.95 -1.52 6.87
N SER A 124 -4.51 -2.59 7.44
CA SER A 124 -5.54 -2.56 8.46
C SER A 124 -4.98 -2.23 9.85
N ASN A 125 -5.86 -1.99 10.81
CA ASN A 125 -5.50 -1.46 12.13
C ASN A 125 -4.66 -2.43 13.00
N TYR A 126 -4.98 -3.73 12.97
CA TYR A 126 -4.29 -4.75 13.77
C TYR A 126 -3.28 -5.56 12.96
N GLU A 127 -2.75 -4.99 11.92
CA GLU A 127 -1.70 -5.60 11.12
C GLU A 127 -0.58 -4.60 10.86
N ASP A 128 0.57 -5.10 10.46
CA ASP A 128 1.68 -4.35 9.91
C ASP A 128 1.93 -4.79 8.45
N ILE A 129 2.91 -4.19 7.78
CA ILE A 129 3.22 -4.56 6.40
C ILE A 129 3.72 -5.99 6.27
N GLY A 130 4.26 -6.59 7.34
CA GLY A 130 4.67 -8.00 7.37
C GLY A 130 3.48 -8.95 7.25
N ASN A 131 2.41 -8.69 8.00
CA ASN A 131 1.16 -9.46 7.91
C ASN A 131 0.55 -9.39 6.50
N SER A 132 0.66 -8.23 5.85
CA SER A 132 0.11 -8.01 4.50
C SER A 132 0.97 -8.59 3.38
N ALA A 133 2.22 -8.98 3.65
CA ALA A 133 3.22 -9.34 2.64
C ALA A 133 2.76 -10.43 1.67
N SER A 134 2.04 -11.46 2.15
CA SER A 134 1.54 -12.56 1.31
C SER A 134 0.52 -12.07 0.28
N LEU A 135 -0.47 -11.28 0.69
CA LEU A 135 -1.43 -10.64 -0.22
C LEU A 135 -0.71 -9.76 -1.25
N LEU A 136 0.24 -8.94 -0.80
CA LEU A 136 0.95 -7.97 -1.64
C LEU A 136 1.85 -8.66 -2.68
N LYS A 137 2.51 -9.76 -2.33
CA LYS A 137 3.27 -10.60 -3.27
C LYS A 137 2.37 -11.19 -4.35
N LEU A 138 1.18 -11.67 -3.97
CA LEU A 138 0.20 -12.21 -4.93
C LEU A 138 -0.34 -11.10 -5.83
N ILE A 139 -0.69 -9.92 -5.30
CA ILE A 139 -1.09 -8.76 -6.11
C ILE A 139 0.00 -8.42 -7.13
N CYS A 140 1.25 -8.28 -6.69
CA CYS A 140 2.39 -7.99 -7.55
C CYS A 140 2.50 -9.01 -8.70
N ARG A 141 2.43 -10.31 -8.36
CA ARG A 141 2.55 -11.41 -9.33
C ARG A 141 1.38 -11.47 -10.31
N TYR A 142 0.12 -11.49 -9.79
CA TYR A 142 -1.07 -11.70 -10.62
C TYR A 142 -1.46 -10.49 -11.46
N LEU A 143 -1.15 -9.28 -10.99
CA LEU A 143 -1.43 -8.06 -11.72
C LEU A 143 -0.23 -7.55 -12.53
N SER A 144 0.97 -8.09 -12.27
CA SER A 144 2.22 -7.64 -12.90
C SER A 144 2.47 -6.13 -12.74
N ILE A 145 2.26 -5.65 -11.54
CA ILE A 145 2.49 -4.25 -11.15
C ILE A 145 3.42 -4.17 -9.95
N ASN A 146 4.12 -3.05 -9.81
CA ASN A 146 4.86 -2.78 -8.58
C ASN A 146 3.89 -2.59 -7.42
N VAL A 147 4.29 -3.00 -6.23
CA VAL A 147 3.51 -2.82 -5.00
C VAL A 147 4.39 -2.21 -3.94
N LEU A 148 3.93 -1.12 -3.35
CA LEU A 148 4.56 -0.43 -2.23
C LEU A 148 3.57 -0.35 -1.07
N ALA A 149 3.91 -0.92 0.08
CA ALA A 149 3.11 -0.81 1.29
C ALA A 149 3.81 0.08 2.31
N ILE A 150 3.07 1.01 2.89
CA ILE A 150 3.57 1.95 3.90
C ILE A 150 3.31 1.40 5.30
N GLU A 151 4.32 1.49 6.18
CA GLU A 151 4.17 1.23 7.60
C GLU A 151 3.63 2.46 8.34
N TYR A 152 2.79 2.26 9.35
CA TYR A 152 2.29 3.37 10.15
C TYR A 152 3.24 3.70 11.32
N PRO A 153 3.25 4.96 11.82
CA PRO A 153 4.07 5.34 12.96
C PRO A 153 3.91 4.39 14.15
N ASN A 154 5.02 3.84 14.61
CA ASN A 154 5.15 2.87 15.70
C ASN A 154 4.55 1.47 15.44
N TYR A 155 4.09 1.17 14.22
CA TYR A 155 3.75 -0.19 13.81
C TYR A 155 4.99 -0.91 13.25
N GLY A 156 5.00 -2.26 13.32
CA GLY A 156 6.08 -3.09 12.80
C GLY A 156 7.46 -2.62 13.24
N ILE A 157 8.33 -2.34 12.28
CA ILE A 157 9.71 -1.86 12.55
C ILE A 157 9.83 -0.32 12.53
N TYR A 158 8.73 0.41 12.41
CA TYR A 158 8.74 1.87 12.31
C TYR A 158 8.82 2.53 13.69
N SER A 159 10.02 2.85 14.16
CA SER A 159 10.21 3.68 15.35
C SER A 159 10.04 5.16 14.98
N SER A 160 8.90 5.77 15.33
CA SER A 160 8.60 7.18 15.10
C SER A 160 8.56 7.97 16.40
N LYS A 161 9.00 9.23 16.35
CA LYS A 161 8.86 10.18 17.46
C LYS A 161 7.39 10.57 17.70
N ASN A 162 6.57 10.50 16.66
CA ASN A 162 5.15 10.77 16.74
C ASN A 162 4.38 9.52 17.17
N SER A 163 3.35 9.69 18.02
CA SER A 163 2.41 8.62 18.29
C SER A 163 1.62 8.26 17.03
N ALA A 164 1.17 7.00 16.92
CA ALA A 164 0.25 6.60 15.87
C ALA A 164 -1.05 7.40 16.02
N ASN A 165 -1.37 8.20 15.00
CA ASN A 165 -2.60 8.96 14.91
C ASN A 165 -2.93 9.25 13.44
N ALA A 166 -4.16 9.69 13.18
CA ALA A 166 -4.64 9.91 11.82
C ALA A 166 -3.81 10.95 11.06
N GLU A 167 -3.44 12.04 11.73
CA GLU A 167 -2.70 13.15 11.15
C GLU A 167 -1.29 12.72 10.72
N ALA A 168 -0.61 11.94 11.57
CA ALA A 168 0.72 11.40 11.27
C ALA A 168 0.68 10.40 10.10
N ILE A 169 -0.35 9.52 10.07
CA ILE A 169 -0.56 8.57 8.97
C ILE A 169 -0.82 9.31 7.65
N LEU A 170 -1.63 10.36 7.65
CA LEU A 170 -1.89 11.16 6.45
C LEU A 170 -0.66 11.91 5.97
N SER A 171 0.13 12.48 6.89
CA SER A 171 1.40 13.14 6.57
C SER A 171 2.40 12.19 5.93
N ASP A 172 2.51 10.96 6.46
CA ASP A 172 3.39 9.94 5.90
C ASP A 172 2.88 9.44 4.54
N ALA A 173 1.56 9.32 4.38
CA ALA A 173 0.94 8.98 3.09
C ALA A 173 1.24 10.02 2.00
N ASP A 174 1.11 11.32 2.30
CA ASP A 174 1.48 12.41 1.40
C ASP A 174 2.97 12.36 1.04
N THR A 175 3.84 12.11 2.02
CA THR A 175 5.29 12.02 1.80
C THR A 175 5.64 10.88 0.85
N VAL A 176 5.07 9.70 1.06
CA VAL A 176 5.31 8.52 0.21
C VAL A 176 4.70 8.71 -1.18
N PHE A 177 3.52 9.31 -1.29
CA PHE A 177 2.91 9.60 -2.58
C PHE A 177 3.77 10.59 -3.41
N LYS A 178 4.23 11.68 -2.80
CA LYS A 178 5.16 12.64 -3.43
C LYS A 178 6.46 11.96 -3.85
N PHE A 179 7.00 11.07 -3.03
CA PHE A 179 8.18 10.29 -3.40
C PHE A 179 7.94 9.46 -4.67
N ILE A 180 6.81 8.76 -4.77
CA ILE A 180 6.44 7.98 -5.96
C ILE A 180 6.29 8.90 -7.18
N ASN A 181 5.50 9.96 -7.04
CA ASN A 181 5.12 10.82 -8.16
C ASN A 181 6.27 11.72 -8.59
N GLU A 182 6.89 12.45 -7.65
CA GLU A 182 7.84 13.49 -7.98
C GLU A 182 9.29 12.99 -8.05
N VAL A 183 9.71 12.10 -7.12
CA VAL A 183 11.09 11.61 -7.05
C VAL A 183 11.30 10.45 -8.02
N GLN A 184 10.38 9.48 -8.02
CA GLN A 184 10.44 8.34 -8.94
C GLN A 184 9.83 8.65 -10.31
N ASN A 185 9.22 9.83 -10.47
CA ASN A 185 8.63 10.32 -11.71
C ASN A 185 7.56 9.38 -12.29
N ILE A 186 6.76 8.76 -11.41
CA ILE A 186 5.63 7.93 -11.82
C ILE A 186 4.41 8.82 -11.94
N ASN A 187 3.80 8.85 -13.13
CA ASN A 187 2.59 9.64 -13.36
C ASN A 187 1.45 9.16 -12.45
N GLU A 188 0.64 10.10 -11.94
CA GLU A 188 -0.54 9.79 -11.11
C GLU A 188 -1.47 8.77 -11.78
N SER A 189 -1.67 8.86 -13.10
CA SER A 189 -2.47 7.91 -13.88
C SER A 189 -1.94 6.47 -13.90
N ASN A 190 -0.72 6.25 -13.38
CA ASN A 190 -0.11 4.93 -13.23
C ASN A 190 -0.06 4.49 -11.75
N ILE A 191 -0.61 5.29 -10.83
CA ILE A 191 -0.67 4.97 -9.41
C ILE A 191 -2.05 4.42 -9.06
N ILE A 192 -2.09 3.28 -8.40
CA ILE A 192 -3.29 2.67 -7.83
C ILE A 192 -3.19 2.85 -6.31
N LEU A 193 -4.24 3.39 -5.68
CA LEU A 193 -4.32 3.46 -4.24
C LEU A 193 -5.18 2.31 -3.71
N MET A 194 -4.69 1.58 -2.72
CA MET A 194 -5.45 0.51 -2.07
C MET A 194 -5.42 0.65 -0.57
N GLY A 195 -6.59 0.67 0.07
CA GLY A 195 -6.71 0.72 1.52
C GLY A 195 -7.61 -0.37 2.07
N ARG A 196 -7.13 -1.05 3.13
CA ARG A 196 -7.90 -2.06 3.84
C ARG A 196 -8.36 -1.52 5.20
N CYS A 197 -9.66 -1.65 5.51
CA CYS A 197 -10.25 -1.23 6.78
C CYS A 197 -9.89 0.24 7.11
N ILE A 198 -9.11 0.50 8.17
CA ILE A 198 -8.64 1.85 8.53
C ILE A 198 -7.77 2.47 7.44
N GLY A 199 -7.03 1.66 6.68
CA GLY A 199 -6.22 2.09 5.53
C GLY A 199 -7.04 2.70 4.40
N SER A 200 -8.37 2.50 4.39
CA SER A 200 -9.27 3.22 3.48
C SER A 200 -9.24 4.74 3.70
N GLY A 201 -8.90 5.19 4.92
CA GLY A 201 -8.77 6.61 5.26
C GLY A 201 -7.69 7.32 4.45
N PRO A 202 -6.41 6.97 4.59
CA PRO A 202 -5.33 7.58 3.82
C PRO A 202 -5.46 7.34 2.31
N ALA A 203 -5.93 6.17 1.87
CA ALA A 203 -6.15 5.90 0.45
C ALA A 203 -7.20 6.85 -0.17
N THR A 204 -8.35 7.05 0.50
CA THR A 204 -9.39 7.98 0.03
C THR A 204 -8.94 9.44 0.16
N TYR A 205 -8.16 9.76 1.20
CA TYR A 205 -7.58 11.09 1.38
C TYR A 205 -6.69 11.49 0.19
N LEU A 206 -5.80 10.63 -0.25
CA LEU A 206 -4.97 10.89 -1.42
C LEU A 206 -5.81 10.95 -2.71
N ALA A 207 -6.73 10.00 -2.90
CA ALA A 207 -7.55 9.93 -4.11
C ALA A 207 -8.47 11.16 -4.32
N LYS A 208 -8.84 11.89 -3.24
CA LYS A 208 -9.66 13.11 -3.39
C LYS A 208 -8.90 14.29 -3.98
N THR A 209 -7.55 14.28 -3.88
CA THR A 209 -6.67 15.39 -4.31
C THR A 209 -5.83 15.05 -5.52
N HIS A 210 -5.72 13.77 -5.87
CA HIS A 210 -4.91 13.24 -6.96
C HIS A 210 -5.74 12.45 -7.95
N ASN A 211 -5.46 12.61 -9.24
CA ASN A 211 -6.16 11.86 -10.30
C ASN A 211 -5.43 10.56 -10.60
N VAL A 212 -5.53 9.61 -9.68
CA VAL A 212 -4.87 8.30 -9.77
C VAL A 212 -5.57 7.34 -10.73
N MET A 213 -4.90 6.25 -11.11
CA MET A 213 -5.48 5.23 -12.00
C MET A 213 -6.76 4.63 -11.44
N ALA A 214 -6.76 4.27 -10.15
CA ALA A 214 -7.92 3.70 -9.46
C ALA A 214 -7.76 3.81 -7.94
N LEU A 215 -8.88 3.84 -7.23
CA LEU A 215 -8.97 3.65 -5.79
C LEU A 215 -9.62 2.29 -5.49
N ILE A 216 -8.95 1.46 -4.68
CA ILE A 216 -9.43 0.14 -4.27
C ILE A 216 -9.64 0.14 -2.76
N LEU A 217 -10.85 -0.17 -2.32
CA LEU A 217 -11.24 -0.15 -0.93
C LEU A 217 -11.69 -1.55 -0.49
N LEU A 218 -10.89 -2.18 0.38
CA LEU A 218 -11.15 -3.51 0.93
C LEU A 218 -11.71 -3.39 2.34
N SER A 219 -12.96 -3.79 2.54
CA SER A 219 -13.72 -3.63 3.80
C SER A 219 -13.58 -2.23 4.41
N PRO A 220 -13.86 -1.14 3.65
CA PRO A 220 -13.64 0.21 4.11
C PRO A 220 -14.61 0.62 5.22
N LEU A 221 -14.18 1.58 6.04
CA LEU A 221 -15.03 2.25 7.01
C LEU A 221 -15.53 3.60 6.48
N LYS A 222 -16.70 4.04 6.94
CA LYS A 222 -17.25 5.38 6.63
C LYS A 222 -16.39 6.48 7.24
N SER A 223 -16.02 6.30 8.50
CA SER A 223 -15.09 7.10 9.28
C SER A 223 -14.73 6.34 10.57
N ILE A 224 -13.70 6.78 11.28
CA ILE A 224 -13.36 6.20 12.60
C ILE A 224 -14.52 6.32 13.56
N LYS A 225 -15.21 7.46 13.60
CA LYS A 225 -16.35 7.70 14.47
C LYS A 225 -17.51 6.72 14.20
N GLU A 226 -17.83 6.49 12.92
CA GLU A 226 -18.88 5.54 12.53
C GLU A 226 -18.47 4.07 12.81
N ALA A 227 -17.19 3.73 12.62
CA ALA A 227 -16.69 2.40 12.98
C ALA A 227 -16.80 2.13 14.48
N ILE A 228 -16.45 3.09 15.34
CA ILE A 228 -16.58 2.97 16.79
C ILE A 228 -18.06 2.79 17.22
N LYS A 229 -18.99 3.54 16.63
CA LYS A 229 -20.43 3.36 16.88
C LYS A 229 -20.89 1.94 16.55
N THR A 230 -20.39 1.40 15.45
CA THR A 230 -20.73 0.04 15.00
C THR A 230 -20.16 -1.03 15.93
N LEU A 231 -18.90 -0.88 16.34
CA LEU A 231 -18.21 -1.83 17.22
C LEU A 231 -18.77 -1.83 18.65
N PHE A 232 -19.26 -0.68 19.11
CA PHE A 232 -19.73 -0.50 20.48
C PHE A 232 -21.15 0.08 20.54
N PRO A 233 -22.17 -0.67 20.04
CA PRO A 233 -23.54 -0.17 19.94
C PRO A 233 -24.18 0.10 21.32
N LYS A 234 -23.70 -0.56 22.38
CA LYS A 234 -24.18 -0.37 23.78
C LYS A 234 -23.52 0.80 24.49
N LEU A 235 -22.42 1.33 23.99
CA LEU A 235 -21.87 2.58 24.48
C LEU A 235 -22.88 3.66 24.09
N ASN A 236 -23.65 4.15 25.09
CA ASN A 236 -24.54 5.29 24.91
C ASN A 236 -23.64 6.47 24.49
N PHE A 237 -23.46 6.66 23.19
CA PHE A 237 -22.75 7.80 22.62
C PHE A 237 -23.56 9.07 22.88
N GLY A 238 -23.77 9.36 24.16
CA GLY A 238 -24.32 10.63 24.58
C GLY A 238 -23.50 11.78 23.99
N LYS A 239 -24.09 12.97 23.96
CA LYS A 239 -23.45 14.17 23.38
C LYS A 239 -22.01 14.40 23.85
N VAL A 240 -21.63 13.92 25.04
CA VAL A 240 -20.27 14.01 25.60
C VAL A 240 -19.27 13.18 24.84
N ILE A 241 -19.57 11.92 24.51
CA ILE A 241 -18.64 11.05 23.75
C ILE A 241 -18.57 11.51 22.29
N GLN A 242 -19.68 12.01 21.73
CA GLN A 242 -19.66 12.56 20.37
C GLN A 242 -18.74 13.78 20.23
N SER A 243 -18.54 14.56 21.28
CA SER A 243 -17.63 15.71 21.28
C SER A 243 -16.17 15.32 21.50
N ILE A 244 -15.90 14.19 22.18
CA ILE A 244 -14.55 13.71 22.47
C ILE A 244 -13.96 12.95 21.27
N VAL A 245 -14.79 12.19 20.53
CA VAL A 245 -14.35 11.45 19.34
C VAL A 245 -14.30 12.40 18.16
N LYS A 246 -13.12 12.95 17.89
CA LYS A 246 -12.90 13.74 16.67
C LYS A 246 -13.16 12.88 15.44
N GLU A 247 -13.81 13.48 14.44
CA GLU A 247 -13.97 12.85 13.14
C GLU A 247 -12.59 12.70 12.47
N ARG A 248 -12.24 11.48 12.14
CA ARG A 248 -10.97 11.15 11.47
C ARG A 248 -11.22 10.16 10.38
N PHE A 249 -10.41 10.23 9.30
CA PHE A 249 -10.60 9.41 8.11
C PHE A 249 -12.06 9.44 7.62
N ASN A 250 -12.59 10.67 7.44
CA ASN A 250 -13.97 10.89 6.99
C ASN A 250 -14.12 10.52 5.51
N ASN A 251 -14.22 9.21 5.25
CA ASN A 251 -14.39 8.69 3.90
C ASN A 251 -15.73 9.12 3.30
N MET A 252 -16.79 9.30 4.13
CA MET A 252 -18.10 9.77 3.65
C MET A 252 -18.04 11.15 2.99
N GLU A 253 -17.20 12.04 3.51
CA GLU A 253 -16.98 13.35 2.91
C GLU A 253 -16.01 13.28 1.73
N ASN A 254 -14.90 12.56 1.90
CA ASN A 254 -13.81 12.54 0.93
C ASN A 254 -14.20 11.82 -0.36
N ILE A 255 -14.97 10.71 -0.28
CA ILE A 255 -15.30 9.85 -1.43
C ILE A 255 -16.06 10.61 -2.53
N SER A 256 -16.87 11.60 -2.16
CA SER A 256 -17.63 12.42 -3.12
C SER A 256 -16.75 13.38 -3.93
N LYS A 257 -15.48 13.55 -3.55
CA LYS A 257 -14.47 14.39 -4.20
C LYS A 257 -13.52 13.58 -5.08
N VAL A 258 -13.56 12.24 -5.00
CA VAL A 258 -12.73 11.35 -5.80
C VAL A 258 -13.23 11.32 -7.24
N THR A 259 -12.33 11.57 -8.20
CA THR A 259 -12.61 11.56 -9.65
C THR A 259 -12.20 10.26 -10.30
N SER A 260 -11.25 9.55 -9.74
CA SER A 260 -10.74 8.26 -10.23
C SER A 260 -11.78 7.15 -10.06
N PRO A 261 -11.77 6.10 -10.90
CA PRO A 261 -12.62 4.91 -10.72
C PRO A 261 -12.40 4.23 -9.37
N ILE A 262 -13.49 3.76 -8.73
CA ILE A 262 -13.44 3.19 -7.38
C ILE A 262 -13.97 1.75 -7.37
N LEU A 263 -13.17 0.83 -6.83
CA LEU A 263 -13.60 -0.54 -6.53
C LEU A 263 -13.76 -0.73 -5.02
N PHE A 264 -14.96 -1.12 -4.60
CA PHE A 264 -15.23 -1.62 -3.26
C PHE A 264 -15.25 -3.15 -3.28
N ILE A 265 -14.54 -3.77 -2.35
CA ILE A 265 -14.62 -5.21 -2.07
C ILE A 265 -15.00 -5.36 -0.60
N HIS A 266 -16.15 -5.96 -0.31
CA HIS A 266 -16.64 -6.07 1.07
C HIS A 266 -17.36 -7.39 1.29
N GLY A 267 -16.85 -8.20 2.22
CA GLY A 267 -17.41 -9.51 2.52
C GLY A 267 -18.81 -9.43 3.10
N LYS A 268 -19.75 -10.24 2.60
CA LYS A 268 -21.13 -10.29 3.14
C LYS A 268 -21.17 -10.76 4.59
N LYS A 269 -20.16 -11.51 5.05
CA LYS A 269 -20.06 -12.01 6.43
C LYS A 269 -19.15 -11.13 7.32
N ASP A 270 -18.83 -9.92 6.88
CA ASP A 270 -18.09 -8.97 7.71
C ASP A 270 -18.98 -8.44 8.84
N THR A 271 -18.74 -8.92 10.05
CA THR A 271 -19.46 -8.50 11.27
C THR A 271 -18.71 -7.42 12.05
N LEU A 272 -17.44 -7.17 11.71
CA LEU A 272 -16.62 -6.15 12.36
C LEU A 272 -16.94 -4.76 11.78
N ILE A 273 -16.81 -4.63 10.48
CA ILE A 273 -17.25 -3.47 9.70
C ILE A 273 -18.33 -3.96 8.73
N PRO A 274 -19.62 -3.76 9.02
CA PRO A 274 -20.69 -4.27 8.18
C PRO A 274 -20.64 -3.73 6.75
N PRO A 275 -21.09 -4.52 5.74
CA PRO A 275 -21.13 -4.10 4.34
C PRO A 275 -21.92 -2.83 4.07
N SER A 276 -22.81 -2.42 4.98
CA SER A 276 -23.52 -1.14 4.92
C SER A 276 -22.57 0.06 4.85
N HIS A 277 -21.34 -0.05 5.41
CA HIS A 277 -20.34 1.00 5.25
C HIS A 277 -19.97 1.22 3.78
N SER A 278 -19.75 0.16 3.01
CA SER A 278 -19.48 0.27 1.57
C SER A 278 -20.70 0.71 0.77
N LEU A 279 -21.90 0.26 1.14
CA LEU A 279 -23.14 0.69 0.48
C LEU A 279 -23.38 2.19 0.67
N ASP A 280 -23.16 2.73 1.85
CA ASP A 280 -23.29 4.16 2.11
C ASP A 280 -22.23 4.97 1.35
N LEU A 281 -20.98 4.46 1.28
CA LEU A 281 -19.89 5.10 0.54
C LEU A 281 -20.15 5.13 -0.96
N ILE A 282 -20.55 4.00 -1.57
CA ILE A 282 -20.80 3.95 -3.02
C ILE A 282 -21.94 4.87 -3.43
N ASN A 283 -22.97 5.03 -2.59
CA ASN A 283 -24.07 5.96 -2.81
C ASN A 283 -23.62 7.44 -2.80
N LYS A 284 -22.43 7.75 -2.25
CA LYS A 284 -21.85 9.09 -2.25
C LYS A 284 -20.85 9.33 -3.38
N CYS A 285 -20.42 8.26 -4.07
CA CYS A 285 -19.49 8.37 -5.18
C CYS A 285 -20.09 9.17 -6.34
N LYS A 286 -19.26 10.02 -6.95
CA LYS A 286 -19.57 10.73 -8.20
C LYS A 286 -18.81 10.16 -9.38
N SER A 287 -17.74 9.41 -9.13
CA SER A 287 -16.94 8.73 -10.14
C SER A 287 -17.48 7.33 -10.44
N PRO A 288 -17.07 6.72 -11.57
CA PRO A 288 -17.40 5.32 -11.87
C PRO A 288 -17.01 4.42 -10.70
N SER A 289 -17.96 3.65 -10.19
CA SER A 289 -17.70 2.82 -9.01
C SER A 289 -18.38 1.46 -9.12
N LYS A 290 -17.76 0.45 -8.48
CA LYS A 290 -18.26 -0.93 -8.43
C LYS A 290 -18.12 -1.50 -7.02
N LEU A 291 -19.16 -2.15 -6.54
CA LEU A 291 -19.12 -2.94 -5.31
C LEU A 291 -19.15 -4.43 -5.66
N VAL A 292 -18.21 -5.16 -5.07
CA VAL A 292 -18.15 -6.62 -5.08
C VAL A 292 -18.32 -7.10 -3.65
N ALA A 293 -19.24 -8.04 -3.43
CA ALA A 293 -19.56 -8.55 -2.11
C ALA A 293 -19.47 -10.09 -2.07
N PRO A 294 -18.26 -10.68 -1.86
CA PRO A 294 -18.09 -12.12 -1.78
C PRO A 294 -18.92 -12.73 -0.65
N ASN A 295 -19.54 -13.89 -0.90
CA ASN A 295 -20.53 -14.48 0.02
C ASN A 295 -19.92 -15.02 1.30
N THR A 296 -18.68 -15.53 1.24
CA THR A 296 -18.00 -16.21 2.36
C THR A 296 -17.00 -15.33 3.08
N MET A 297 -16.60 -14.25 2.47
CA MET A 297 -15.61 -13.30 2.98
C MET A 297 -16.09 -12.66 4.29
N THR A 298 -15.24 -12.71 5.32
CA THR A 298 -15.36 -11.95 6.57
C THR A 298 -14.37 -10.78 6.57
N HIS A 299 -14.27 -10.04 7.68
CA HIS A 299 -13.29 -8.95 7.80
C HIS A 299 -11.84 -9.45 7.70
N ASN A 300 -11.55 -10.61 8.31
CA ASN A 300 -10.19 -11.12 8.46
C ASN A 300 -9.93 -12.44 7.72
N THR A 301 -10.97 -13.10 7.20
CA THR A 301 -10.84 -14.38 6.50
C THR A 301 -11.43 -14.26 5.11
N PHE A 302 -10.57 -14.38 4.10
CA PHE A 302 -10.93 -14.32 2.69
C PHE A 302 -9.86 -14.98 1.82
N ASP A 303 -10.26 -15.46 0.65
CA ASP A 303 -9.34 -15.93 -0.36
C ASP A 303 -8.70 -14.75 -1.09
N TYR A 304 -7.37 -14.62 -1.02
CA TYR A 304 -6.66 -13.50 -1.63
C TYR A 304 -6.86 -13.41 -3.14
N VAL A 305 -6.94 -14.56 -3.80
CA VAL A 305 -7.07 -14.61 -5.26
C VAL A 305 -8.52 -14.43 -5.68
N GLN A 306 -9.44 -15.27 -5.15
CA GLN A 306 -10.83 -15.31 -5.60
C GLN A 306 -11.64 -14.11 -5.08
N ASP A 307 -11.48 -13.75 -3.80
CA ASP A 307 -12.28 -12.68 -3.21
C ASP A 307 -11.70 -11.27 -3.49
N VAL A 308 -10.39 -11.16 -3.83
CA VAL A 308 -9.73 -9.86 -3.97
C VAL A 308 -9.10 -9.67 -5.35
N ILE A 309 -8.08 -10.47 -5.71
CA ILE A 309 -7.21 -10.18 -6.86
C ILE A 309 -7.96 -10.29 -8.19
N VAL A 310 -8.80 -11.31 -8.36
CA VAL A 310 -9.62 -11.49 -9.58
C VAL A 310 -10.53 -10.28 -9.80
N HIS A 311 -11.11 -9.75 -8.73
CA HIS A 311 -11.99 -8.58 -8.82
C HIS A 311 -11.23 -7.29 -9.15
N ILE A 312 -10.04 -7.09 -8.55
CA ILE A 312 -9.16 -5.97 -8.88
C ILE A 312 -8.76 -6.05 -10.36
N ARG A 313 -8.27 -7.20 -10.83
CA ARG A 313 -7.87 -7.41 -12.22
C ARG A 313 -9.00 -7.09 -13.21
N ASN A 314 -10.20 -7.61 -12.94
CA ASN A 314 -11.35 -7.39 -13.80
C ASN A 314 -11.81 -5.93 -13.79
N PHE A 315 -11.75 -5.27 -12.64
CA PHE A 315 -12.08 -3.85 -12.53
C PHE A 315 -11.11 -2.98 -13.31
N LEU A 316 -9.80 -3.17 -13.11
CA LEU A 316 -8.77 -2.40 -13.81
C LEU A 316 -8.88 -2.56 -15.34
N LYS A 317 -9.18 -3.75 -15.85
CA LYS A 317 -9.38 -3.99 -17.29
C LYS A 317 -10.56 -3.22 -17.87
N VAL A 318 -11.62 -2.99 -17.11
CA VAL A 318 -12.85 -2.35 -17.59
C VAL A 318 -12.78 -0.83 -17.45
N PHE A 319 -12.23 -0.35 -16.34
CA PHE A 319 -12.33 1.06 -15.95
C PHE A 319 -11.05 1.86 -16.14
N THR A 320 -9.94 1.21 -16.53
CA THR A 320 -8.65 1.87 -16.71
C THR A 320 -7.93 1.38 -17.97
N ASN A 321 -6.79 2.00 -18.28
CA ASN A 321 -5.91 1.58 -19.39
C ASN A 321 -5.04 0.36 -19.04
N TYR A 322 -5.38 -0.38 -17.99
CA TYR A 322 -4.63 -1.54 -17.54
C TYR A 322 -4.64 -2.68 -18.57
N SER A 323 -3.46 -3.11 -19.01
CA SER A 323 -3.28 -4.26 -19.90
C SER A 323 -2.21 -5.20 -19.35
N ILE A 324 -2.51 -6.51 -19.36
CA ILE A 324 -1.52 -7.55 -19.04
C ILE A 324 -0.91 -8.04 -20.35
N ASN A 325 0.40 -8.17 -20.40
CA ASN A 325 1.11 -8.72 -21.56
C ASN A 325 0.66 -10.17 -21.85
N ILE A 326 0.29 -10.47 -23.10
CA ILE A 326 -0.29 -11.75 -23.54
C ILE A 326 0.61 -12.97 -23.20
N LEU A 327 1.93 -12.77 -23.11
CA LEU A 327 2.89 -13.82 -22.74
C LEU A 327 2.71 -14.32 -21.28
N GLN A 328 2.17 -13.51 -20.38
CA GLN A 328 1.88 -13.92 -19.01
C GLN A 328 0.63 -14.78 -18.91
N ARG A 329 -0.38 -14.54 -19.76
CA ARG A 329 -1.61 -15.36 -19.81
C ARG A 329 -1.32 -16.83 -20.09
N LYS A 330 -0.30 -17.15 -20.90
CA LYS A 330 0.12 -18.54 -21.19
C LYS A 330 0.71 -19.24 -19.98
N ARG A 331 1.42 -18.52 -19.09
CA ARG A 331 2.00 -19.08 -17.86
C ARG A 331 0.96 -19.28 -16.75
N GLU A 332 0.00 -18.37 -16.61
CA GLU A 332 -1.10 -18.49 -15.63
C GLU A 332 -1.98 -19.72 -15.94
N ASN A 333 -2.30 -19.98 -17.23
CA ASN A 333 -3.09 -21.15 -17.64
C ASN A 333 -2.37 -22.50 -17.46
N ILE A 334 -1.04 -22.50 -17.31
CA ILE A 334 -0.25 -23.70 -17.02
C ILE A 334 -0.22 -23.95 -15.49
N CYS A 335 -0.30 -22.91 -14.67
CA CYS A 335 -0.30 -23.03 -13.20
C CYS A 335 -1.68 -23.40 -12.62
N ASP A 336 -2.78 -23.05 -13.28
CA ASP A 336 -4.15 -23.38 -12.83
C ASP A 336 -4.47 -24.89 -12.98
N ASN A 337 -3.68 -25.66 -13.74
CA ASN A 337 -3.87 -27.10 -13.94
C ASN A 337 -3.02 -28.00 -13.03
N GLY A 338 -2.33 -27.46 -12.06
CA GLY A 338 -1.50 -28.27 -11.17
C GLY A 338 -1.25 -27.63 -9.82
N THR A 339 -1.94 -28.14 -8.84
CA THR A 339 -1.82 -28.00 -7.38
C THR A 339 -2.95 -27.20 -6.72
N ASN A 340 -3.92 -27.97 -6.21
CA ASN A 340 -4.78 -27.58 -5.08
C ASN A 340 -3.91 -27.41 -3.81
N ASN A 341 -3.09 -26.37 -3.74
CA ASN A 341 -2.55 -25.89 -2.49
C ASN A 341 -3.43 -24.71 -2.06
N GLU A 342 -4.42 -25.03 -1.22
CA GLU A 342 -5.23 -24.07 -0.48
C GLU A 342 -4.31 -23.10 0.24
N THR A 343 -4.09 -21.91 -0.33
CA THR A 343 -3.63 -20.76 0.43
C THR A 343 -4.81 -20.27 1.26
N LYS A 344 -5.05 -20.96 2.39
CA LYS A 344 -6.00 -20.53 3.42
C LYS A 344 -5.56 -19.15 3.86
N GLY A 345 -6.45 -18.17 3.73
CA GLY A 345 -6.26 -16.84 4.29
C GLY A 345 -5.85 -16.96 5.76
N ILE A 346 -4.89 -16.16 6.19
CA ILE A 346 -4.47 -16.13 7.58
C ILE A 346 -5.68 -15.69 8.39
N SER A 347 -6.26 -16.61 9.19
CA SER A 347 -7.31 -16.28 10.15
C SER A 347 -6.62 -15.64 11.36
N PHE A 348 -6.81 -14.35 11.55
CA PHE A 348 -6.45 -13.71 12.80
C PHE A 348 -7.44 -14.15 13.88
N PRO A 349 -6.95 -14.64 15.05
CA PRO A 349 -7.85 -15.09 16.11
C PRO A 349 -8.74 -13.93 16.58
N LEU A 350 -9.99 -14.23 16.82
CA LEU A 350 -11.05 -13.31 17.35
C LEU A 350 -10.69 -12.72 18.72
N PHE A 351 -9.57 -13.12 19.32
CA PHE A 351 -9.13 -12.76 20.67
C PHE A 351 -8.69 -11.29 20.83
N MET A 352 -8.51 -10.55 19.73
CA MET A 352 -8.00 -9.17 19.81
C MET A 352 -9.02 -8.13 20.32
N PHE A 353 -10.26 -8.50 20.59
CA PHE A 353 -11.29 -7.57 21.10
C PHE A 353 -11.77 -7.88 22.52
N LYS A 354 -11.15 -8.81 23.23
CA LYS A 354 -11.41 -8.98 24.67
C LYS A 354 -10.53 -8.01 25.47
N TYR A 355 -10.95 -6.75 25.57
CA TYR A 355 -10.53 -5.94 26.69
C TYR A 355 -11.19 -6.50 27.96
N PRO A 356 -10.44 -6.66 29.07
CA PRO A 356 -11.03 -6.94 30.34
C PRO A 356 -11.92 -5.74 30.70
N ILE A 357 -13.24 -5.91 30.57
CA ILE A 357 -14.18 -5.03 31.23
C ILE A 357 -14.01 -5.37 32.71
N ASN A 358 -13.28 -4.53 33.43
CA ASN A 358 -13.32 -4.56 34.88
C ASN A 358 -14.77 -4.27 35.30
N ASN A 359 -15.49 -5.32 35.64
CA ASN A 359 -16.74 -5.23 36.36
C ASN A 359 -16.43 -4.86 37.83
N ASN A 360 -16.05 -3.63 38.06
CA ASN A 360 -16.09 -3.00 39.39
C ASN A 360 -16.18 -1.50 39.14
N VAL A 361 -17.38 -1.01 39.06
CA VAL A 361 -18.03 0.11 39.75
C VAL A 361 -19.48 0.11 39.30
#